data_a72ddd41474b37c7b1ab1e4cd2fb8da8
#
_entry.id   a72ddd41474b37c7b1ab1e4cd2fb8da8
#
_cell.length_a   1.000
_cell.length_b   1.000
_cell.length_c   1.000
_cell.angle_alpha   90.00
_cell.angle_beta   90.00
_cell.angle_gamma   90.00
#
_symmetry.space_group_name_H-M   'P 1'
#
loop_
_entity.id
_entity.type
_entity.pdbx_description
1 polymer ?
#
loop_
_entity_poly.entity_id
_entity_poly.type
_entity_poly.pdbx_seq_one_letter_code
_entity_poly.pdbx_strand_id
1 'polypeptide(L)'
;MKTLTRIVAGAAVALSMTATAQADVDFSGKTIEWTIPFSETGGSAKWANFFAPLLSENLPGNPTVVVKFMPGAGSTKGANWFQEQQHTDGTVMFGSSGSTQFPYLLGDPRVRYEYSDWVPVMASGTGGVAYLNPEAAKKFNGTTNNMQGMTFIYGNQGATRLDLIPALAWKMLGLNVEHVMGIKGRGDGRKMFESGEATIDYQTSSSFLKGVQPLVDEGKAVPMMTWGALDANGQIVRDPTFPDVPTFKEVCEATFSCSTTGPEFKAWKAFFIAGFPSQKIAFLPAGTPQDVIDAYTKAFAAIRARSDFAEISAKRLGKYPMYVGDEAQSALNGAITVDASAKSFVTGWLQSEFGVSLN
;
A
#
# COMPACT_ATOMS: atom_id res chain seq x y z
N MET A 1 12.57 -60.95 -68.95
CA MET A 1 12.35 -60.54 -67.55
C MET A 1 12.75 -59.06 -67.46
N LYS A 2 11.76 -58.17 -67.34
CA LYS A 2 11.97 -56.70 -67.27
C LYS A 2 11.74 -56.23 -65.83
N THR A 3 12.82 -55.77 -65.23
CA THR A 3 12.80 -55.26 -63.84
C THR A 3 12.35 -53.74 -63.82
N LEU A 4 11.21 -53.46 -63.25
CA LEU A 4 10.76 -52.09 -63.04
C LEU A 4 11.37 -51.52 -61.74
N THR A 5 12.17 -50.49 -61.90
CA THR A 5 12.68 -49.70 -60.78
C THR A 5 11.65 -48.55 -60.39
N ARG A 6 11.06 -48.64 -59.24
CA ARG A 6 10.20 -47.57 -58.71
C ARG A 6 11.04 -46.50 -57.99
N ILE A 7 11.02 -45.30 -58.54
CA ILE A 7 11.57 -44.08 -57.88
C ILE A 7 10.49 -43.51 -56.94
N VAL A 8 10.77 -43.51 -55.64
CA VAL A 8 9.94 -42.82 -54.63
C VAL A 8 10.50 -41.40 -54.43
N ALA A 9 9.78 -40.45 -54.97
CA ALA A 9 10.11 -39.03 -54.69
C ALA A 9 9.53 -38.64 -53.33
N GLY A 10 10.39 -38.48 -52.36
CA GLY A 10 10.01 -37.90 -51.01
C GLY A 10 9.91 -36.38 -51.09
N ALA A 11 8.71 -35.84 -50.98
CA ALA A 11 8.49 -34.42 -50.81
C ALA A 11 8.79 -34.02 -49.36
N ALA A 12 9.90 -33.33 -49.10
CA ALA A 12 10.18 -32.69 -47.82
C ALA A 12 9.36 -31.38 -47.69
N VAL A 13 8.31 -31.43 -46.89
CA VAL A 13 7.57 -30.23 -46.52
C VAL A 13 8.39 -29.48 -45.43
N ALA A 14 9.06 -28.41 -45.84
CA ALA A 14 9.69 -27.47 -44.89
C ALA A 14 8.59 -26.63 -44.21
N LEU A 15 8.27 -26.96 -42.96
CA LEU A 15 7.51 -26.07 -42.08
C LEU A 15 8.38 -24.86 -41.76
N SER A 16 8.19 -23.75 -42.46
CA SER A 16 8.70 -22.45 -42.06
C SER A 16 7.93 -22.00 -40.82
N MET A 17 8.52 -22.15 -39.65
CA MET A 17 8.11 -21.44 -38.46
C MET A 17 8.37 -19.96 -38.71
N THR A 18 7.34 -19.20 -39.09
CA THR A 18 7.37 -17.75 -39.02
C THR A 18 7.35 -17.38 -37.55
N ALA A 19 8.52 -17.11 -36.97
CA ALA A 19 8.61 -16.38 -35.74
C ALA A 19 7.98 -14.98 -36.01
N THR A 20 6.78 -14.78 -35.50
CA THR A 20 6.20 -13.44 -35.45
C THR A 20 7.13 -12.60 -34.57
N ALA A 21 7.92 -11.71 -35.18
CA ALA A 21 8.63 -10.67 -34.45
C ALA A 21 7.56 -9.87 -33.73
N GLN A 22 7.41 -10.07 -32.43
CA GLN A 22 6.57 -9.25 -31.59
C GLN A 22 7.19 -7.86 -31.64
N ALA A 23 6.45 -6.87 -32.15
CA ALA A 23 6.94 -5.50 -32.16
C ALA A 23 7.20 -5.07 -30.70
N ASP A 24 8.37 -4.53 -30.44
CA ASP A 24 8.68 -3.99 -29.12
C ASP A 24 7.64 -2.92 -28.76
N VAL A 25 7.13 -2.98 -27.53
CA VAL A 25 6.19 -1.97 -27.02
C VAL A 25 6.86 -0.59 -27.05
N ASP A 26 6.20 0.39 -27.66
CA ASP A 26 6.66 1.79 -27.73
C ASP A 26 5.57 2.73 -27.25
N PHE A 27 5.91 3.56 -26.26
CA PHE A 27 5.03 4.59 -25.70
C PHE A 27 5.40 6.01 -26.19
N SER A 28 6.19 6.15 -27.25
CA SER A 28 6.57 7.45 -27.81
C SER A 28 5.35 8.33 -28.09
N GLY A 29 5.35 9.56 -27.55
CA GLY A 29 4.27 10.52 -27.70
C GLY A 29 2.98 10.19 -26.91
N LYS A 30 2.94 9.08 -26.18
CA LYS A 30 1.79 8.73 -25.34
C LYS A 30 1.86 9.41 -23.98
N THR A 31 0.70 9.53 -23.35
CA THR A 31 0.56 9.91 -21.94
C THR A 31 0.04 8.70 -21.17
N ILE A 32 0.72 8.36 -20.08
CA ILE A 32 0.31 7.33 -19.15
C ILE A 32 -0.39 8.00 -17.97
N GLU A 33 -1.62 7.60 -17.71
CA GLU A 33 -2.40 8.08 -16.57
C GLU A 33 -2.22 7.13 -15.37
N TRP A 34 -1.57 7.63 -14.33
CA TRP A 34 -1.43 6.90 -13.07
C TRP A 34 -2.45 7.40 -12.06
N THR A 35 -3.56 6.68 -11.91
CA THR A 35 -4.64 7.05 -10.98
C THR A 35 -4.32 6.63 -9.55
N ILE A 36 -4.42 7.60 -8.63
CA ILE A 36 -4.30 7.44 -7.19
C ILE A 36 -5.65 7.73 -6.54
N PRO A 37 -6.28 6.77 -5.81
CA PRO A 37 -7.64 6.92 -5.29
C PRO A 37 -7.72 7.71 -3.97
N PHE A 38 -6.83 8.67 -3.76
CA PHE A 38 -6.69 9.49 -2.55
C PHE A 38 -6.43 10.94 -2.90
N SER A 39 -6.49 11.83 -1.87
CA SER A 39 -6.10 13.23 -2.03
C SER A 39 -4.60 13.38 -2.33
N GLU A 40 -4.24 14.48 -2.98
CA GLU A 40 -2.88 14.80 -3.43
C GLU A 40 -1.86 15.05 -2.30
N THR A 41 -2.33 15.18 -1.05
CA THR A 41 -1.49 15.55 0.09
C THR A 41 -0.95 14.36 0.89
N GLY A 42 -1.47 13.15 0.63
CA GLY A 42 -1.15 11.93 1.39
C GLY A 42 0.09 11.16 0.88
N GLY A 43 0.40 10.07 1.56
CA GLY A 43 1.57 9.23 1.26
C GLY A 43 1.52 8.57 -0.12
N SER A 44 0.31 8.18 -0.61
CA SER A 44 0.18 7.58 -1.95
C SER A 44 0.51 8.59 -3.06
N ALA A 45 0.13 9.86 -2.89
CA ALA A 45 0.50 10.91 -3.82
C ALA A 45 2.02 11.15 -3.84
N LYS A 46 2.66 11.18 -2.66
CA LYS A 46 4.12 11.34 -2.56
C LYS A 46 4.87 10.19 -3.21
N TRP A 47 4.38 8.97 -3.00
CA TRP A 47 4.91 7.76 -3.61
C TRP A 47 4.79 7.78 -5.14
N ALA A 48 3.61 8.04 -5.68
CA ALA A 48 3.40 8.08 -7.14
C ALA A 48 4.22 9.21 -7.81
N ASN A 49 4.24 10.41 -7.20
CA ASN A 49 5.04 11.53 -7.70
C ASN A 49 6.56 11.31 -7.58
N PHE A 50 7.01 10.39 -6.74
CA PHE A 50 8.41 9.97 -6.69
C PHE A 50 8.75 9.07 -7.89
N PHE A 51 7.88 8.10 -8.19
CA PHE A 51 8.13 7.13 -9.26
C PHE A 51 7.77 7.63 -10.66
N ALA A 52 6.79 8.50 -10.81
CA ALA A 52 6.29 8.93 -12.13
C ALA A 52 7.38 9.48 -13.06
N PRO A 53 8.27 10.41 -12.64
CA PRO A 53 9.35 10.87 -13.50
C PRO A 53 10.37 9.75 -13.80
N LEU A 54 10.70 8.92 -12.82
CA LEU A 54 11.60 7.80 -13.02
C LEU A 54 11.01 6.76 -13.99
N LEU A 55 9.71 6.51 -13.91
CA LEU A 55 9.01 5.62 -14.83
C LEU A 55 9.00 6.17 -16.26
N SER A 56 8.75 7.48 -16.42
CA SER A 56 8.86 8.18 -17.69
C SER A 56 10.21 8.00 -18.35
N GLU A 57 11.30 8.12 -17.58
CA GLU A 57 12.68 7.99 -18.07
C GLU A 57 13.06 6.55 -18.47
N ASN A 58 12.36 5.52 -17.94
CA ASN A 58 12.73 4.12 -18.09
C ASN A 58 11.77 3.29 -18.96
N LEU A 59 10.58 3.81 -19.28
CA LEU A 59 9.68 3.16 -20.24
C LEU A 59 10.13 3.40 -21.69
N PRO A 60 9.94 2.44 -22.59
CA PRO A 60 10.23 2.61 -24.01
C PRO A 60 9.49 3.82 -24.60
N GLY A 61 10.20 4.67 -25.32
CA GLY A 61 9.64 5.90 -25.92
C GLY A 61 9.50 7.08 -24.97
N ASN A 62 9.95 6.97 -23.71
CA ASN A 62 9.93 8.04 -22.70
C ASN A 62 8.58 8.80 -22.61
N PRO A 63 7.46 8.10 -22.37
CA PRO A 63 6.14 8.71 -22.34
C PRO A 63 6.01 9.71 -21.19
N THR A 64 5.03 10.61 -21.29
CA THR A 64 4.66 11.46 -20.14
C THR A 64 3.85 10.63 -19.13
N VAL A 65 4.31 10.51 -17.89
CA VAL A 65 3.55 9.85 -16.81
C VAL A 65 2.89 10.92 -15.94
N VAL A 66 1.55 10.95 -15.96
CA VAL A 66 0.73 11.94 -15.23
C VAL A 66 0.03 11.27 -14.07
N VAL A 67 0.27 11.74 -12.84
CA VAL A 67 -0.44 11.28 -11.66
C VAL A 67 -1.78 11.99 -11.55
N LYS A 68 -2.88 11.23 -11.57
CA LYS A 68 -4.25 11.73 -11.38
C LYS A 68 -4.79 11.31 -10.01
N PHE A 69 -5.59 12.17 -9.39
CA PHE A 69 -6.18 11.91 -8.08
C PHE A 69 -7.69 11.72 -8.20
N MET A 70 -8.19 10.58 -7.69
CA MET A 70 -9.61 10.24 -7.69
C MET A 70 -10.10 9.84 -6.29
N PRO A 71 -10.09 10.76 -5.32
CA PRO A 71 -10.52 10.45 -3.96
C PRO A 71 -12.02 10.19 -3.88
N GLY A 72 -12.41 9.42 -2.88
CA GLY A 72 -13.83 9.18 -2.56
C GLY A 72 -14.07 7.79 -1.99
N ALA A 73 -15.03 7.72 -1.09
CA ALA A 73 -15.43 6.50 -0.37
C ALA A 73 -14.23 5.70 0.16
N GLY A 74 -13.20 6.39 0.70
CA GLY A 74 -11.99 5.79 1.25
C GLY A 74 -11.18 4.96 0.24
N SER A 75 -11.17 5.33 -1.04
CA SER A 75 -10.56 4.72 -2.23
C SER A 75 -11.47 3.87 -3.13
N THR A 76 -12.59 3.34 -2.63
CA THR A 76 -13.44 2.44 -3.44
C THR A 76 -13.99 3.10 -4.71
N LYS A 77 -14.18 4.44 -4.73
CA LYS A 77 -14.59 5.14 -5.95
C LYS A 77 -13.56 4.96 -7.07
N GLY A 78 -12.29 5.26 -6.81
CA GLY A 78 -11.23 5.14 -7.81
C GLY A 78 -10.92 3.67 -8.16
N ALA A 79 -11.01 2.76 -7.20
CA ALA A 79 -10.80 1.33 -7.42
C ALA A 79 -11.90 0.71 -8.28
N ASN A 80 -13.18 1.04 -8.02
CA ASN A 80 -14.30 0.61 -8.86
C ASN A 80 -14.16 1.17 -10.29
N TRP A 81 -13.76 2.45 -10.42
CA TRP A 81 -13.48 3.04 -11.73
C TRP A 81 -12.36 2.29 -12.46
N PHE A 82 -11.29 1.92 -11.77
CA PHE A 82 -10.17 1.19 -12.41
C PHE A 82 -10.60 -0.20 -12.87
N GLN A 83 -11.45 -0.90 -12.13
CA GLN A 83 -12.02 -2.20 -12.54
C GLN A 83 -12.78 -2.12 -13.86
N GLU A 84 -13.39 -0.97 -14.15
CA GLU A 84 -14.17 -0.75 -15.37
C GLU A 84 -13.29 -0.36 -16.58
N GLN A 85 -11.96 -0.19 -16.40
CA GLN A 85 -11.06 0.19 -17.49
C GLN A 85 -10.80 -0.97 -18.42
N GLN A 86 -10.94 -0.70 -19.72
CA GLN A 86 -10.68 -1.66 -20.81
C GLN A 86 -9.38 -1.32 -21.56
N HIS A 87 -8.63 -0.30 -21.13
CA HIS A 87 -7.40 0.16 -21.76
C HIS A 87 -6.22 -0.69 -21.31
N THR A 88 -6.00 -1.82 -22.00
CA THR A 88 -4.92 -2.76 -21.69
C THR A 88 -3.62 -2.47 -22.44
N ASP A 89 -3.55 -1.34 -23.15
CA ASP A 89 -2.39 -0.91 -23.94
C ASP A 89 -1.26 -0.26 -23.10
N GLY A 90 -1.38 -0.27 -21.78
CA GLY A 90 -0.41 0.29 -20.83
C GLY A 90 -0.52 1.80 -20.62
N THR A 91 -1.51 2.48 -21.19
CA THR A 91 -1.69 3.94 -20.98
C THR A 91 -2.46 4.29 -19.71
N VAL A 92 -3.04 3.31 -19.02
CA VAL A 92 -3.73 3.47 -17.75
C VAL A 92 -3.09 2.57 -16.70
N MET A 93 -2.75 3.14 -15.54
CA MET A 93 -2.30 2.40 -14.38
C MET A 93 -2.93 2.93 -13.10
N PHE A 94 -2.91 2.12 -12.06
CA PHE A 94 -3.52 2.41 -10.76
C PHE A 94 -2.53 2.22 -9.63
N GLY A 95 -2.56 3.11 -8.65
CA GLY A 95 -1.76 3.01 -7.44
C GLY A 95 -2.63 2.75 -6.22
N SER A 96 -2.56 1.55 -5.69
CA SER A 96 -3.33 1.14 -4.53
C SER A 96 -2.65 1.43 -3.19
N SER A 97 -3.35 1.16 -2.12
CA SER A 97 -2.83 1.07 -0.75
C SER A 97 -3.69 0.12 0.09
N GLY A 98 -3.31 -0.12 1.34
CA GLY A 98 -4.13 -0.91 2.26
C GLY A 98 -5.58 -0.41 2.40
N SER A 99 -5.84 0.88 2.20
CA SER A 99 -7.23 1.39 2.16
C SER A 99 -8.02 0.97 0.91
N THR A 100 -7.35 0.48 -0.14
CA THR A 100 -8.01 -0.17 -1.29
C THR A 100 -8.17 -1.67 -1.05
N GLN A 101 -7.17 -2.29 -0.45
CA GLN A 101 -7.07 -3.72 -0.23
C GLN A 101 -7.99 -4.22 0.90
N PHE A 102 -8.02 -3.55 2.05
CA PHE A 102 -8.80 -4.01 3.22
C PHE A 102 -10.31 -4.10 2.98
N PRO A 103 -10.97 -3.15 2.28
CA PRO A 103 -12.38 -3.33 1.92
C PRO A 103 -12.64 -4.59 1.11
N TYR A 104 -11.76 -4.93 0.16
CA TYR A 104 -11.82 -6.17 -0.60
C TYR A 104 -11.69 -7.39 0.33
N LEU A 105 -10.67 -7.43 1.18
CA LEU A 105 -10.46 -8.52 2.14
C LEU A 105 -11.62 -8.72 3.11
N LEU A 106 -12.26 -7.62 3.54
CA LEU A 106 -13.33 -7.63 4.52
C LEU A 106 -14.72 -7.90 3.90
N GLY A 107 -14.87 -7.89 2.58
CA GLY A 107 -16.16 -8.02 1.91
C GLY A 107 -17.03 -6.77 2.07
N ASP A 108 -16.43 -5.57 2.03
CA ASP A 108 -17.18 -4.31 2.09
C ASP A 108 -18.13 -4.21 0.90
N PRO A 109 -19.46 -4.03 1.10
CA PRO A 109 -20.44 -4.06 0.01
C PRO A 109 -20.29 -2.95 -1.03
N ARG A 110 -19.44 -1.94 -0.78
CA ARG A 110 -19.11 -0.88 -1.74
C ARG A 110 -18.05 -1.31 -2.75
N VAL A 111 -17.36 -2.45 -2.53
CA VAL A 111 -16.36 -3.02 -3.43
C VAL A 111 -17.05 -3.65 -4.64
N ARG A 112 -16.69 -3.19 -5.83
CA ARG A 112 -17.11 -3.73 -7.13
C ARG A 112 -15.88 -4.04 -8.00
N TYR A 113 -14.75 -4.28 -7.39
CA TYR A 113 -13.49 -4.65 -8.05
C TYR A 113 -12.99 -5.99 -7.53
N GLU A 114 -12.35 -6.75 -8.43
CA GLU A 114 -11.64 -7.96 -8.08
C GLU A 114 -10.13 -7.63 -8.02
N TYR A 115 -9.66 -7.37 -6.80
CA TYR A 115 -8.30 -6.88 -6.55
C TYR A 115 -7.23 -7.88 -7.01
N SER A 116 -7.55 -9.19 -6.99
CA SER A 116 -6.66 -10.27 -7.41
C SER A 116 -6.47 -10.37 -8.92
N ASP A 117 -7.38 -9.79 -9.73
CA ASP A 117 -7.32 -9.85 -11.19
C ASP A 117 -6.39 -8.78 -11.79
N TRP A 118 -6.08 -7.76 -11.02
CA TRP A 118 -5.22 -6.68 -11.49
C TRP A 118 -3.77 -7.13 -11.58
N VAL A 119 -3.04 -6.63 -12.58
CA VAL A 119 -1.66 -7.04 -12.85
C VAL A 119 -0.67 -6.16 -12.08
N PRO A 120 -0.01 -6.68 -11.02
CA PRO A 120 0.97 -5.90 -10.27
C PRO A 120 2.29 -5.82 -11.04
N VAL A 121 2.76 -4.61 -11.30
CA VAL A 121 4.06 -4.38 -11.97
C VAL A 121 5.14 -3.92 -10.99
N MET A 122 4.73 -3.39 -9.84
CA MET A 122 5.64 -3.02 -8.76
C MET A 122 4.86 -2.98 -7.44
N ALA A 123 5.50 -3.45 -6.37
CA ALA A 123 5.02 -3.29 -5.01
C ALA A 123 6.12 -2.71 -4.11
N SER A 124 5.74 -1.97 -3.08
CA SER A 124 6.69 -1.48 -2.08
C SER A 124 6.08 -1.44 -0.69
N GLY A 125 6.91 -1.73 0.30
CA GLY A 125 6.57 -1.56 1.70
C GLY A 125 6.47 -0.09 2.09
N THR A 126 5.87 0.12 3.25
CA THR A 126 5.91 1.40 3.97
C THR A 126 5.74 1.12 5.46
N GLY A 127 6.27 1.99 6.28
CA GLY A 127 5.93 2.02 7.71
C GLY A 127 4.78 2.98 7.99
N GLY A 128 4.48 3.12 9.27
CA GLY A 128 3.54 4.11 9.77
C GLY A 128 3.96 4.57 11.17
N VAL A 129 3.85 5.86 11.40
CA VAL A 129 4.19 6.50 12.68
C VAL A 129 2.95 7.16 13.24
N ALA A 130 2.54 6.73 14.42
CA ALA A 130 1.54 7.42 15.24
C ALA A 130 2.20 8.52 16.05
N TYR A 131 1.54 9.66 16.20
CA TYR A 131 2.07 10.81 16.91
C TYR A 131 0.97 11.57 17.64
N LEU A 132 1.37 12.29 18.66
CA LEU A 132 0.54 13.02 19.59
C LEU A 132 0.82 14.51 19.50
N ASN A 133 -0.17 15.31 19.89
CA ASN A 133 0.09 16.72 20.21
C ASN A 133 0.97 16.83 21.49
N PRO A 134 1.68 17.96 21.69
CA PRO A 134 2.59 18.12 22.83
C PRO A 134 1.94 17.94 24.19
N GLU A 135 0.67 18.32 24.35
CA GLU A 135 -0.04 18.20 25.63
C GLU A 135 -0.30 16.73 26.00
N ALA A 136 -0.80 15.95 25.05
CA ALA A 136 -0.99 14.52 25.27
C ALA A 136 0.35 13.78 25.46
N ALA A 137 1.38 14.20 24.73
CA ALA A 137 2.71 13.61 24.80
C ALA A 137 3.37 13.75 26.19
N LYS A 138 3.03 14.76 26.99
CA LYS A 138 3.51 14.90 28.38
C LYS A 138 3.10 13.71 29.27
N LYS A 139 2.06 12.98 28.90
CA LYS A 139 1.57 11.81 29.65
C LYS A 139 2.13 10.49 29.11
N PHE A 140 2.70 10.50 27.90
CA PHE A 140 3.29 9.33 27.28
C PHE A 140 4.75 9.17 27.74
N ASN A 141 5.07 8.02 28.32
CA ASN A 141 6.42 7.66 28.78
C ASN A 141 6.83 6.25 28.30
N GLY A 142 6.46 5.91 27.05
CA GLY A 142 6.66 4.57 26.48
C GLY A 142 5.51 3.61 26.74
N THR A 143 4.50 4.03 27.50
CA THR A 143 3.26 3.30 27.82
C THR A 143 2.07 4.26 27.84
N THR A 144 0.85 3.75 27.66
CA THR A 144 -0.38 4.56 27.73
C THR A 144 -1.05 4.58 29.11
N ASN A 145 -0.41 3.98 30.14
CA ASN A 145 -0.98 3.89 31.49
C ASN A 145 -1.39 5.27 32.09
N ASN A 146 -0.60 6.29 31.82
CA ASN A 146 -0.89 7.68 32.29
C ASN A 146 -1.85 8.45 31.39
N MET A 147 -2.34 7.85 30.30
CA MET A 147 -3.21 8.47 29.31
C MET A 147 -4.67 8.01 29.48
N GLN A 148 -4.93 7.14 30.43
CA GLN A 148 -6.28 6.66 30.73
C GLN A 148 -7.18 7.82 31.14
N GLY A 149 -8.41 7.86 30.60
CA GLY A 149 -9.37 8.96 30.83
C GLY A 149 -9.15 10.21 29.96
N MET A 150 -8.09 10.28 29.15
CA MET A 150 -7.96 11.30 28.10
C MET A 150 -8.81 10.92 26.89
N THR A 151 -9.43 11.92 26.26
CA THR A 151 -10.11 11.74 24.97
C THR A 151 -9.25 12.31 23.85
N PHE A 152 -9.08 11.51 22.79
CA PHE A 152 -8.33 11.87 21.60
C PHE A 152 -9.29 12.05 20.43
N ILE A 153 -8.96 12.92 19.49
CA ILE A 153 -9.70 13.11 18.25
C ILE A 153 -8.80 12.70 17.08
N TYR A 154 -9.34 11.88 16.19
CA TYR A 154 -8.63 11.33 15.04
C TYR A 154 -9.45 11.42 13.75
N GLY A 155 -8.85 11.99 12.71
CA GLY A 155 -9.42 11.95 11.36
C GLY A 155 -9.29 10.56 10.73
N ASN A 156 -10.40 9.91 10.36
CA ASN A 156 -10.48 8.55 9.89
C ASN A 156 -11.07 8.46 8.47
N GLN A 157 -10.42 7.73 7.55
CA GLN A 157 -10.91 7.52 6.19
C GLN A 157 -12.13 6.58 6.12
N GLY A 158 -12.31 5.76 7.15
CA GLY A 158 -13.36 4.75 7.26
C GLY A 158 -12.85 3.48 7.96
N ALA A 159 -13.70 2.85 8.74
CA ALA A 159 -13.34 1.75 9.61
C ALA A 159 -12.79 0.51 8.88
N THR A 160 -13.20 0.28 7.62
CA THR A 160 -12.71 -0.82 6.77
C THR A 160 -11.46 -0.44 5.94
N ARG A 161 -10.80 0.70 6.24
CA ARG A 161 -9.64 1.21 5.52
C ARG A 161 -8.34 0.88 6.28
N LEU A 162 -7.21 1.38 5.79
CA LEU A 162 -5.93 1.21 6.50
C LEU A 162 -5.98 1.75 7.93
N ASP A 163 -6.89 2.66 8.21
CA ASP A 163 -7.21 3.21 9.54
C ASP A 163 -7.70 2.15 10.55
N LEU A 164 -8.04 0.94 10.11
CA LEU A 164 -8.25 -0.24 10.94
C LEU A 164 -7.04 -0.51 11.85
N ILE A 165 -5.83 -0.34 11.33
CA ILE A 165 -4.59 -0.63 12.09
C ILE A 165 -4.43 0.28 13.30
N PRO A 166 -4.45 1.63 13.16
CA PRO A 166 -4.43 2.49 14.34
C PRO A 166 -5.65 2.32 15.25
N ALA A 167 -6.84 2.14 14.70
CA ALA A 167 -8.04 2.01 15.52
C ALA A 167 -8.00 0.77 16.44
N LEU A 168 -7.56 -0.40 15.93
CA LEU A 168 -7.32 -1.58 16.75
C LEU A 168 -6.19 -1.37 17.77
N ALA A 169 -5.10 -0.74 17.35
CA ALA A 169 -3.97 -0.48 18.25
C ALA A 169 -4.39 0.42 19.42
N TRP A 170 -5.15 1.48 19.17
CA TRP A 170 -5.62 2.38 20.22
C TRP A 170 -6.63 1.72 21.16
N LYS A 171 -7.54 0.91 20.61
CA LYS A 171 -8.43 0.08 21.43
C LYS A 171 -7.64 -0.83 22.38
N MET A 172 -6.63 -1.54 21.86
CA MET A 172 -5.79 -2.44 22.67
C MET A 172 -4.99 -1.69 23.73
N LEU A 173 -4.54 -0.47 23.43
CA LEU A 173 -3.82 0.41 24.36
C LEU A 173 -4.75 1.09 25.38
N GLY A 174 -6.07 0.86 25.32
CA GLY A 174 -7.05 1.48 26.22
C GLY A 174 -7.23 2.97 26.02
N LEU A 175 -6.91 3.50 24.82
CA LEU A 175 -7.11 4.90 24.50
C LEU A 175 -8.55 5.17 24.08
N ASN A 176 -9.16 6.20 24.65
CA ASN A 176 -10.48 6.70 24.22
C ASN A 176 -10.28 7.62 23.01
N VAL A 177 -10.62 7.14 21.80
CA VAL A 177 -10.41 7.90 20.55
C VAL A 177 -11.73 8.11 19.83
N GLU A 178 -12.10 9.38 19.67
CA GLU A 178 -13.23 9.80 18.84
C GLU A 178 -12.79 9.88 17.37
N HIS A 179 -13.50 9.17 16.50
CA HIS A 179 -13.19 9.06 15.08
C HIS A 179 -14.04 10.04 14.24
N VAL A 180 -13.41 11.04 13.64
CA VAL A 180 -14.03 11.89 12.61
C VAL A 180 -13.95 11.18 11.28
N MET A 181 -15.04 10.52 10.89
CA MET A 181 -15.10 9.64 9.72
C MET A 181 -15.17 10.40 8.39
N GLY A 182 -14.62 9.79 7.32
CA GLY A 182 -14.86 10.20 5.93
C GLY A 182 -13.85 11.21 5.38
N ILE A 183 -12.69 11.38 6.00
CA ILE A 183 -11.60 12.17 5.39
C ILE A 183 -11.17 11.55 4.05
N LYS A 184 -10.73 12.38 3.09
CA LYS A 184 -10.41 11.94 1.72
C LYS A 184 -9.03 11.28 1.56
N GLY A 185 -8.21 11.33 2.62
CA GLY A 185 -6.87 10.75 2.65
C GLY A 185 -6.12 11.09 3.93
N ARG A 186 -5.04 10.36 4.24
CA ARG A 186 -4.26 10.60 5.47
C ARG A 186 -3.69 12.03 5.55
N GLY A 187 -3.44 12.68 4.40
CA GLY A 187 -3.01 14.07 4.38
C GLY A 187 -4.03 15.05 4.97
N ASP A 188 -5.32 14.73 4.90
CA ASP A 188 -6.38 15.56 5.51
C ASP A 188 -6.40 15.34 7.03
N GLY A 189 -6.20 14.10 7.53
CA GLY A 189 -6.03 13.83 8.97
C GLY A 189 -4.84 14.61 9.54
N ARG A 190 -3.71 14.68 8.82
CA ARG A 190 -2.58 15.51 9.23
C ARG A 190 -2.96 17.01 9.29
N LYS A 191 -3.72 17.53 8.33
CA LYS A 191 -4.19 18.94 8.39
C LYS A 191 -5.09 19.20 9.59
N MET A 192 -5.98 18.27 9.93
CA MET A 192 -6.78 18.35 11.16
C MET A 192 -5.89 18.38 12.42
N PHE A 193 -4.79 17.62 12.42
CA PHE A 193 -3.82 17.68 13.51
C PHE A 193 -3.07 19.02 13.54
N GLU A 194 -2.62 19.54 12.41
CA GLU A 194 -1.95 20.83 12.27
C GLU A 194 -2.85 21.99 12.73
N SER A 195 -4.16 21.93 12.49
CA SER A 195 -5.15 22.93 12.92
C SER A 195 -5.58 22.77 14.37
N GLY A 196 -5.20 21.69 15.05
CA GLY A 196 -5.62 21.38 16.42
C GLY A 196 -6.99 20.71 16.54
N GLU A 197 -7.65 20.38 15.42
CA GLU A 197 -8.91 19.64 15.40
C GLU A 197 -8.70 18.14 15.75
N ALA A 198 -7.54 17.58 15.47
CA ALA A 198 -7.14 16.25 15.91
C ALA A 198 -5.99 16.33 16.91
N THR A 199 -5.96 15.39 17.87
CA THR A 199 -4.97 15.36 18.95
C THR A 199 -4.04 14.15 18.86
N ILE A 200 -4.44 13.14 18.10
CA ILE A 200 -3.66 11.99 17.70
C ILE A 200 -3.83 11.79 16.20
N ASP A 201 -2.76 11.42 15.52
CA ASP A 201 -2.82 11.05 14.11
C ASP A 201 -1.74 10.00 13.79
N TYR A 202 -1.81 9.38 12.60
CA TYR A 202 -0.71 8.62 12.05
C TYR A 202 -0.50 8.96 10.58
N GLN A 203 0.74 8.85 10.14
CA GLN A 203 1.07 8.98 8.74
C GLN A 203 1.93 7.80 8.28
N THR A 204 1.77 7.41 7.01
CA THR A 204 2.74 6.50 6.38
C THR A 204 4.09 7.20 6.19
N SER A 205 5.18 6.44 6.14
CA SER A 205 6.55 6.96 6.21
C SER A 205 6.82 8.11 5.24
N SER A 206 6.42 7.99 3.97
CA SER A 206 6.63 9.07 2.97
C SER A 206 5.88 10.36 3.33
N SER A 207 4.74 10.26 3.98
CA SER A 207 3.99 11.41 4.45
C SER A 207 4.54 11.96 5.76
N PHE A 208 5.00 11.09 6.64
CA PHE A 208 5.64 11.50 7.90
C PHE A 208 6.93 12.26 7.63
N LEU A 209 7.86 11.69 6.85
CA LEU A 209 9.15 12.32 6.53
C LEU A 209 9.00 13.72 5.92
N LYS A 210 8.02 13.92 5.03
CA LYS A 210 7.83 15.21 4.37
C LYS A 210 6.96 16.19 5.14
N GLY A 211 5.96 15.70 5.89
CA GLY A 211 4.92 16.57 6.42
C GLY A 211 4.79 16.59 7.95
N VAL A 212 5.27 15.57 8.65
CA VAL A 212 5.20 15.50 10.12
C VAL A 212 6.56 15.74 10.74
N GLN A 213 7.65 15.29 10.13
CA GLN A 213 8.98 15.51 10.66
C GLN A 213 9.28 17.00 10.93
N PRO A 214 8.92 17.94 10.05
CA PRO A 214 9.04 19.39 10.38
C PRO A 214 8.25 19.79 11.62
N LEU A 215 7.07 19.23 11.86
CA LEU A 215 6.29 19.50 13.07
C LEU A 215 6.96 18.92 14.32
N VAL A 216 7.63 17.77 14.19
CA VAL A 216 8.44 17.19 15.27
C VAL A 216 9.64 18.09 15.58
N ASP A 217 10.34 18.56 14.58
CA ASP A 217 11.50 19.45 14.70
C ASP A 217 11.11 20.80 15.36
N GLU A 218 9.87 21.25 15.12
CA GLU A 218 9.29 22.43 15.74
C GLU A 218 8.64 22.18 17.13
N GLY A 219 8.66 20.92 17.60
CA GLY A 219 8.01 20.55 18.86
C GLY A 219 6.48 20.58 18.86
N LYS A 220 5.85 20.59 17.67
CA LYS A 220 4.39 20.60 17.48
C LYS A 220 3.77 19.21 17.39
N ALA A 221 4.57 18.18 17.13
CA ALA A 221 4.18 16.79 17.13
C ALA A 221 5.22 15.95 17.85
N VAL A 222 4.79 14.90 18.54
CA VAL A 222 5.67 13.96 19.24
C VAL A 222 5.39 12.55 18.73
N PRO A 223 6.36 11.86 18.10
CA PRO A 223 6.20 10.47 17.72
C PRO A 223 5.91 9.59 18.94
N MET A 224 4.85 8.79 18.86
CA MET A 224 4.44 7.90 19.92
C MET A 224 4.96 6.48 19.67
N MET A 225 4.68 5.95 18.49
CA MET A 225 5.07 4.59 18.11
C MET A 225 5.03 4.42 16.59
N THR A 226 5.77 3.43 16.10
CA THR A 226 5.63 2.91 14.74
C THR A 226 4.79 1.62 14.76
N TRP A 227 4.30 1.21 13.60
CA TRP A 227 3.73 -0.15 13.49
C TRP A 227 4.82 -1.23 13.50
N GLY A 228 6.09 -0.84 13.29
CA GLY A 228 7.24 -1.71 13.12
C GLY A 228 7.43 -2.16 11.67
N ALA A 229 8.36 -3.08 11.49
CA ALA A 229 8.62 -3.81 10.26
C ALA A 229 8.67 -5.32 10.57
N LEU A 230 8.66 -6.15 9.51
CA LEU A 230 8.86 -7.60 9.69
C LEU A 230 10.30 -7.96 9.37
N ASP A 231 10.89 -8.79 10.20
CA ASP A 231 12.14 -9.49 9.89
C ASP A 231 11.89 -10.70 8.97
N ALA A 232 12.97 -11.40 8.61
CA ALA A 232 12.90 -12.59 7.75
C ALA A 232 12.08 -13.75 8.37
N ASN A 233 11.87 -13.75 9.69
CA ASN A 233 11.08 -14.74 10.41
C ASN A 233 9.62 -14.28 10.65
N GLY A 234 9.20 -13.15 10.07
CA GLY A 234 7.88 -12.56 10.27
C GLY A 234 7.65 -12.01 11.69
N GLN A 235 8.73 -11.70 12.42
CA GLN A 235 8.65 -11.04 13.72
C GLN A 235 8.62 -9.53 13.54
N ILE A 236 7.86 -8.85 14.43
CA ILE A 236 7.81 -7.39 14.45
C ILE A 236 9.10 -6.87 15.09
N VAL A 237 9.83 -6.06 14.33
CA VAL A 237 11.06 -5.39 14.75
C VAL A 237 10.90 -3.87 14.58
N ARG A 238 11.86 -3.10 15.09
CA ARG A 238 11.90 -1.65 14.93
C ARG A 238 11.84 -1.27 13.44
N ASP A 239 11.11 -0.20 13.14
CA ASP A 239 11.01 0.34 11.80
C ASP A 239 12.40 0.86 11.34
N PRO A 240 12.92 0.40 10.19
CA PRO A 240 14.28 0.76 9.76
C PRO A 240 14.42 2.24 9.38
N THR A 241 13.31 2.94 9.15
CA THR A 241 13.30 4.39 8.89
C THR A 241 13.27 5.20 10.19
N PHE A 242 12.67 4.65 11.24
CA PHE A 242 12.46 5.31 12.54
C PHE A 242 12.93 4.42 13.71
N PRO A 243 14.23 4.04 13.75
CA PRO A 243 14.72 3.01 14.69
C PRO A 243 14.63 3.45 16.16
N ASP A 244 14.59 4.74 16.43
CA ASP A 244 14.51 5.29 17.79
C ASP A 244 13.07 5.34 18.33
N VAL A 245 12.05 5.21 17.46
CA VAL A 245 10.64 5.22 17.85
C VAL A 245 10.19 3.80 18.20
N PRO A 246 9.59 3.54 19.38
CA PRO A 246 9.13 2.21 19.75
C PRO A 246 8.07 1.69 18.76
N THR A 247 7.97 0.37 18.66
CA THR A 247 6.89 -0.27 17.91
C THR A 247 5.60 -0.30 18.73
N PHE A 248 4.45 -0.45 18.07
CA PHE A 248 3.19 -0.74 18.76
C PHE A 248 3.31 -1.95 19.68
N LYS A 249 4.04 -3.00 19.26
CA LYS A 249 4.27 -4.19 20.08
C LYS A 249 4.95 -3.84 21.39
N GLU A 250 6.03 -3.05 21.35
CA GLU A 250 6.78 -2.62 22.57
C GLU A 250 5.91 -1.75 23.48
N VAL A 251 5.16 -0.79 22.92
CA VAL A 251 4.24 0.04 23.71
C VAL A 251 3.11 -0.79 24.34
N CYS A 252 2.58 -1.78 23.60
CA CYS A 252 1.58 -2.71 24.11
C CYS A 252 2.11 -3.54 25.28
N GLU A 253 3.31 -4.10 25.15
CA GLU A 253 3.96 -4.91 26.21
C GLU A 253 4.23 -4.09 27.48
N ALA A 254 4.42 -2.78 27.35
CA ALA A 254 4.61 -1.86 28.48
C ALA A 254 3.30 -1.34 29.08
N THR A 255 2.14 -1.58 28.45
CA THR A 255 0.83 -1.05 28.83
C THR A 255 -0.01 -2.13 29.51
N PHE A 256 -0.50 -1.88 30.73
CA PHE A 256 -1.24 -2.88 31.54
C PHE A 256 -2.50 -3.42 30.87
N SER A 257 -3.22 -2.59 30.08
CA SER A 257 -4.44 -3.01 29.39
C SER A 257 -4.19 -3.80 28.12
N CYS A 258 -2.94 -3.90 27.63
CA CYS A 258 -2.62 -4.45 26.32
C CYS A 258 -1.96 -5.83 26.45
N SER A 259 -2.25 -6.72 25.49
CA SER A 259 -1.67 -8.05 25.41
C SER A 259 -1.23 -8.36 23.99
N THR A 260 0.01 -8.84 23.83
CA THR A 260 0.57 -9.29 22.54
C THR A 260 0.35 -10.78 22.26
N THR A 261 -0.42 -11.48 23.09
CA THR A 261 -0.72 -12.92 22.94
C THR A 261 -2.20 -13.19 22.65
N GLY A 262 -3.07 -12.22 22.87
CA GLY A 262 -4.53 -12.34 22.70
C GLY A 262 -5.00 -12.35 21.23
N PRO A 263 -6.30 -12.67 20.99
CA PRO A 263 -6.89 -12.69 19.67
C PRO A 263 -6.88 -11.30 18.99
N GLU A 264 -6.98 -10.23 19.75
CA GLU A 264 -6.90 -8.85 19.26
C GLU A 264 -5.57 -8.55 18.61
N PHE A 265 -4.46 -8.90 19.27
CA PHE A 265 -3.13 -8.70 18.72
C PHE A 265 -2.88 -9.60 17.49
N LYS A 266 -3.37 -10.85 17.52
CA LYS A 266 -3.28 -11.75 16.36
C LYS A 266 -4.01 -11.15 15.15
N ALA A 267 -5.21 -10.61 15.36
CA ALA A 267 -5.99 -9.95 14.32
C ALA A 267 -5.29 -8.67 13.82
N TRP A 268 -4.82 -7.82 14.72
CA TRP A 268 -4.03 -6.63 14.38
C TRP A 268 -2.79 -7.00 13.55
N LYS A 269 -2.02 -8.01 14.01
CA LYS A 269 -0.81 -8.47 13.31
C LYS A 269 -1.13 -8.99 11.91
N ALA A 270 -2.21 -9.76 11.74
CA ALA A 270 -2.61 -10.29 10.45
C ALA A 270 -2.92 -9.18 9.43
N PHE A 271 -3.66 -8.16 9.84
CA PHE A 271 -3.95 -7.00 8.99
C PHE A 271 -2.73 -6.09 8.82
N PHE A 272 -1.86 -5.96 9.81
CA PHE A 272 -0.57 -5.28 9.66
C PHE A 272 0.29 -5.97 8.58
N ILE A 273 0.41 -7.30 8.62
CA ILE A 273 1.15 -8.09 7.63
C ILE A 273 0.54 -7.89 6.22
N ALA A 274 -0.77 -7.96 6.11
CA ALA A 274 -1.46 -7.72 4.85
C ALA A 274 -1.26 -6.28 4.32
N GLY A 275 -1.23 -5.28 5.22
CA GLY A 275 -1.36 -3.87 4.85
C GLY A 275 -0.06 -3.08 4.70
N PHE A 276 1.07 -3.46 5.33
CA PHE A 276 2.26 -2.60 5.40
C PHE A 276 3.47 -3.11 4.61
N PRO A 277 3.86 -4.40 4.64
CA PRO A 277 5.00 -4.91 3.88
C PRO A 277 4.88 -4.70 2.37
N SER A 278 3.66 -4.71 1.84
CA SER A 278 3.34 -4.51 0.42
C SER A 278 2.22 -3.47 0.24
N GLN A 279 2.27 -2.40 1.01
CA GLN A 279 1.17 -1.43 1.11
C GLN A 279 0.89 -0.67 -0.20
N LYS A 280 1.92 -0.41 -0.98
CA LYS A 280 1.83 0.34 -2.24
C LYS A 280 2.06 -0.60 -3.39
N ILE A 281 1.05 -0.77 -4.22
CA ILE A 281 1.15 -1.61 -5.43
C ILE A 281 0.71 -0.77 -6.63
N ALA A 282 1.53 -0.79 -7.68
CA ALA A 282 1.20 -0.25 -8.98
C ALA A 282 0.64 -1.36 -9.86
N PHE A 283 -0.54 -1.13 -10.41
CA PHE A 283 -1.27 -2.10 -11.22
C PHE A 283 -1.50 -1.62 -12.64
N LEU A 284 -1.49 -2.57 -13.56
CA LEU A 284 -2.13 -2.45 -14.87
C LEU A 284 -3.50 -3.16 -14.84
N PRO A 285 -4.43 -2.81 -15.75
CA PRO A 285 -5.74 -3.46 -15.84
C PRO A 285 -5.62 -4.97 -16.11
N ALA A 286 -6.62 -5.73 -15.69
CA ALA A 286 -6.74 -7.14 -16.04
C ALA A 286 -6.71 -7.32 -17.56
N GLY A 287 -6.04 -8.38 -18.04
CA GLY A 287 -5.93 -8.66 -19.47
C GLY A 287 -4.89 -7.82 -20.23
N THR A 288 -4.06 -7.04 -19.54
CA THR A 288 -2.92 -6.34 -20.16
C THR A 288 -1.99 -7.38 -20.84
N PRO A 289 -1.57 -7.16 -22.11
CA PRO A 289 -0.66 -8.04 -22.84
C PRO A 289 0.70 -8.19 -22.15
N GLN A 290 1.31 -9.38 -22.31
CA GLN A 290 2.56 -9.71 -21.61
C GLN A 290 3.73 -8.78 -21.98
N ASP A 291 3.82 -8.35 -23.23
CA ASP A 291 4.85 -7.40 -23.69
C ASP A 291 4.75 -6.03 -22.98
N VAL A 292 3.53 -5.56 -22.75
CA VAL A 292 3.27 -4.34 -21.95
C VAL A 292 3.68 -4.56 -20.49
N ILE A 293 3.30 -5.70 -19.89
CA ILE A 293 3.69 -6.07 -18.52
C ILE A 293 5.21 -6.10 -18.40
N ASP A 294 5.88 -6.74 -19.37
CA ASP A 294 7.33 -6.85 -19.40
C ASP A 294 8.02 -5.49 -19.53
N ALA A 295 7.47 -4.57 -20.33
CA ALA A 295 7.99 -3.21 -20.45
C ALA A 295 7.96 -2.46 -19.09
N TYR A 296 6.83 -2.52 -18.37
CA TYR A 296 6.72 -1.92 -17.03
C TYR A 296 7.61 -2.60 -16.00
N THR A 297 7.67 -3.93 -16.02
CA THR A 297 8.53 -4.71 -15.12
C THR A 297 10.01 -4.36 -15.31
N LYS A 298 10.46 -4.28 -16.56
CA LYS A 298 11.83 -3.87 -16.92
C LYS A 298 12.11 -2.42 -16.46
N ALA A 299 11.17 -1.50 -16.68
CA ALA A 299 11.31 -0.10 -16.27
C ALA A 299 11.45 0.01 -14.74
N PHE A 300 10.59 -0.64 -13.96
CA PHE A 300 10.69 -0.62 -12.50
C PHE A 300 11.93 -1.36 -11.99
N ALA A 301 12.38 -2.43 -12.64
CA ALA A 301 13.64 -3.11 -12.32
C ALA A 301 14.85 -2.19 -12.57
N ALA A 302 14.87 -1.43 -13.67
CA ALA A 302 15.90 -0.44 -13.98
C ALA A 302 15.93 0.67 -12.93
N ILE A 303 14.77 1.18 -12.50
CA ILE A 303 14.68 2.17 -11.42
C ILE A 303 15.29 1.61 -10.12
N ARG A 304 14.93 0.39 -9.73
CA ARG A 304 15.47 -0.28 -8.52
C ARG A 304 16.97 -0.50 -8.60
N ALA A 305 17.51 -0.74 -9.79
CA ALA A 305 18.93 -1.01 -10.02
C ALA A 305 19.80 0.26 -10.08
N ARG A 306 19.23 1.45 -10.05
CA ARG A 306 20.00 2.70 -10.02
C ARG A 306 20.90 2.76 -8.79
N SER A 307 22.12 3.23 -8.97
CA SER A 307 23.11 3.36 -7.88
C SER A 307 22.68 4.32 -6.76
N ASP A 308 21.84 5.32 -7.08
CA ASP A 308 21.33 6.31 -6.13
C ASP A 308 19.98 5.92 -5.53
N PHE A 309 19.32 4.84 -6.00
CA PHE A 309 17.95 4.49 -5.63
C PHE A 309 17.77 4.30 -4.13
N ALA A 310 18.70 3.59 -3.47
CA ALA A 310 18.62 3.33 -2.04
C ALA A 310 18.63 4.64 -1.21
N GLU A 311 19.45 5.61 -1.62
CA GLU A 311 19.54 6.90 -0.96
C GLU A 311 18.28 7.76 -1.20
N ILE A 312 17.88 7.94 -2.47
CA ILE A 312 16.75 8.81 -2.81
C ILE A 312 15.41 8.24 -2.31
N SER A 313 15.24 6.91 -2.32
CA SER A 313 14.05 6.26 -1.78
C SER A 313 14.00 6.35 -0.25
N ALA A 314 15.11 6.08 0.45
CA ALA A 314 15.18 6.20 1.91
C ALA A 314 14.82 7.61 2.39
N LYS A 315 15.28 8.63 1.68
CA LYS A 315 15.02 10.05 2.00
C LYS A 315 13.56 10.46 1.78
N ARG A 316 12.87 9.86 0.79
CA ARG A 316 11.53 10.28 0.39
C ARG A 316 10.41 9.33 0.78
N LEU A 317 10.68 8.03 0.77
CA LEU A 317 9.70 6.98 1.01
C LEU A 317 9.95 6.22 2.31
N GLY A 318 11.20 6.19 2.76
CA GLY A 318 11.70 5.38 3.87
C GLY A 318 12.50 4.17 3.38
N LYS A 319 13.06 3.41 4.33
CA LYS A 319 13.97 2.27 4.07
C LYS A 319 13.15 0.97 3.95
N TYR A 320 12.36 0.84 2.90
CA TYR A 320 11.51 -0.34 2.68
C TYR A 320 11.85 -1.00 1.36
N PRO A 321 11.64 -2.33 1.25
CA PRO A 321 11.88 -3.06 0.01
C PRO A 321 10.94 -2.62 -1.10
N MET A 322 11.43 -2.75 -2.34
CA MET A 322 10.67 -2.61 -3.57
C MET A 322 10.71 -3.96 -4.30
N TYR A 323 9.57 -4.45 -4.69
CA TYR A 323 9.35 -5.72 -5.37
C TYR A 323 8.92 -5.47 -6.81
N VAL A 324 9.40 -6.27 -7.76
CA VAL A 324 9.13 -6.12 -9.19
C VAL A 324 8.90 -7.50 -9.81
N GLY A 325 8.04 -7.60 -10.82
CA GLY A 325 7.75 -8.86 -11.51
C GLY A 325 7.17 -9.91 -10.57
N ASP A 326 7.71 -11.14 -10.55
CA ASP A 326 7.21 -12.23 -9.69
C ASP A 326 7.24 -11.91 -8.20
N GLU A 327 8.20 -11.08 -7.77
CA GLU A 327 8.24 -10.60 -6.39
C GLU A 327 7.03 -9.71 -6.09
N ALA A 328 6.60 -8.86 -7.03
CA ALA A 328 5.41 -8.02 -6.87
C ALA A 328 4.12 -8.85 -6.84
N GLN A 329 4.04 -9.91 -7.68
CA GLN A 329 2.92 -10.87 -7.64
C GLN A 329 2.88 -11.63 -6.30
N SER A 330 4.03 -12.08 -5.81
CA SER A 330 4.13 -12.75 -4.51
C SER A 330 3.73 -11.81 -3.37
N ALA A 331 4.13 -10.53 -3.45
CA ALA A 331 3.75 -9.48 -2.52
C ALA A 331 2.24 -9.23 -2.52
N LEU A 332 1.59 -9.19 -3.71
CA LEU A 332 0.13 -9.11 -3.83
C LEU A 332 -0.55 -10.32 -3.18
N ASN A 333 -0.10 -11.53 -3.48
CA ASN A 333 -0.70 -12.75 -2.92
C ASN A 333 -0.64 -12.75 -1.38
N GLY A 334 0.50 -12.34 -0.80
CA GLY A 334 0.62 -12.17 0.65
C GLY A 334 -0.29 -11.08 1.20
N ALA A 335 -0.44 -9.99 0.46
CA ALA A 335 -1.24 -8.84 0.85
C ALA A 335 -2.77 -9.12 0.85
N ILE A 336 -3.26 -10.06 0.04
CA ILE A 336 -4.68 -10.45 -0.03
C ILE A 336 -5.01 -11.71 0.78
N THR A 337 -4.05 -12.24 1.54
CA THR A 337 -4.25 -13.42 2.37
C THR A 337 -4.32 -13.02 3.84
N VAL A 338 -5.46 -13.21 4.48
CA VAL A 338 -5.68 -12.98 5.90
C VAL A 338 -6.33 -14.22 6.52
N ASP A 339 -5.83 -14.64 7.68
CA ASP A 339 -6.40 -15.76 8.43
C ASP A 339 -7.89 -15.55 8.73
N ALA A 340 -8.69 -16.61 8.56
CA ALA A 340 -10.14 -16.53 8.72
C ALA A 340 -10.56 -16.13 10.15
N SER A 341 -9.81 -16.54 11.18
CA SER A 341 -10.10 -16.17 12.56
C SER A 341 -9.82 -14.69 12.82
N ALA A 342 -8.74 -14.16 12.24
CA ALA A 342 -8.42 -12.74 12.29
C ALA A 342 -9.47 -11.90 11.55
N LYS A 343 -9.91 -12.34 10.37
CA LYS A 343 -10.99 -11.69 9.62
C LYS A 343 -12.28 -11.68 10.42
N SER A 344 -12.70 -12.82 10.98
CA SER A 344 -13.91 -12.94 11.79
C SER A 344 -13.87 -12.03 13.03
N PHE A 345 -12.73 -11.99 13.73
CA PHE A 345 -12.55 -11.09 14.87
C PHE A 345 -12.74 -9.63 14.47
N VAL A 346 -12.05 -9.18 13.41
CA VAL A 346 -12.12 -7.80 12.93
C VAL A 346 -13.54 -7.46 12.46
N THR A 347 -14.23 -8.35 11.73
CA THR A 347 -15.59 -8.13 11.28
C THR A 347 -16.56 -7.94 12.45
N GLY A 348 -16.47 -8.80 13.48
CA GLY A 348 -17.30 -8.68 14.68
C GLY A 348 -17.01 -7.39 15.46
N TRP A 349 -15.74 -7.02 15.59
CA TRP A 349 -15.35 -5.76 16.23
C TRP A 349 -15.83 -4.54 15.44
N LEU A 350 -15.68 -4.51 14.11
CA LEU A 350 -16.17 -3.42 13.27
C LEU A 350 -17.69 -3.23 13.39
N GLN A 351 -18.44 -4.34 13.50
CA GLN A 351 -19.89 -4.29 13.72
C GLN A 351 -20.22 -3.69 15.09
N SER A 352 -19.53 -4.13 16.16
CA SER A 352 -19.82 -3.66 17.51
C SER A 352 -19.37 -2.24 17.78
N GLU A 353 -18.23 -1.83 17.25
CA GLU A 353 -17.60 -0.54 17.52
C GLU A 353 -18.11 0.58 16.59
N PHE A 354 -18.28 0.27 15.31
CA PHE A 354 -18.59 1.26 14.27
C PHE A 354 -19.92 1.03 13.56
N GLY A 355 -20.68 -0.01 13.95
CA GLY A 355 -21.93 -0.37 13.30
C GLY A 355 -21.77 -0.81 11.83
N VAL A 356 -20.58 -1.23 11.41
CA VAL A 356 -20.29 -1.62 10.03
C VAL A 356 -20.78 -3.04 9.79
N SER A 357 -21.74 -3.21 8.88
CA SER A 357 -22.18 -4.54 8.41
C SER A 357 -21.34 -4.95 7.20
N LEU A 358 -20.69 -6.11 7.29
CA LEU A 358 -19.89 -6.72 6.24
C LEU A 358 -20.53 -8.06 5.85
N ASN A 359 -20.44 -8.42 4.58
CA ASN A 359 -21.01 -9.66 4.04
C ASN A 359 -20.08 -10.86 4.26
#